data_0e8866e59499475ff5dc2850ad3f6411
#
_entry.id   0e8866e59499475ff5dc2850ad3f6411
#
_cell.length_a   1.000
_cell.length_b   1.000
_cell.length_c   1.000
_cell.angle_alpha   90.00
_cell.angle_beta   90.00
_cell.angle_gamma   90.00
#
_symmetry.space_group_name_H-M   'P 1'
#
loop_
_entity.id
_entity.type
_entity.pdbx_description
1 polymer ?
#
loop_
_entity_poly.entity_id
_entity_poly.type
_entity_poly.pdbx_seq_one_letter_code
_entity_poly.pdbx_strand_id
1 'polypeptide(L)' 'LTVDFDTKLTDRLIKKGKAREIVRSIQEARKAANCRLDEPVSITLPDWPQEFEEDIKRQTLVNRITKGEALVVTKGE' A
#
# COMPACT_ATOMS: atom_id res chain seq x y z
N LEU A 1 9.20 34.22 -0.45
CA LEU A 1 9.03 33.72 -0.40
C LEU A 1 8.58 33.02 -0.94
N THR A 2 8.50 32.64 -1.35
CA THR A 2 8.25 32.17 -1.92
C THR A 2 7.93 31.22 -2.21
N VAL A 3 7.63 30.74 -2.21
CA VAL A 3 7.29 29.82 -2.12
C VAL A 3 6.64 29.09 -2.90
N ASP A 4 6.71 28.91 -3.57
CA ASP A 4 6.09 28.39 -4.33
C ASP A 4 6.39 27.34 -4.78
N PHE A 5 6.21 26.55 -4.79
CA PHE A 5 6.56 25.54 -5.08
C PHE A 5 5.91 24.79 -5.90
N ASP A 6 6.31 23.98 -6.20
CA ASP A 6 6.08 22.98 -6.92
C ASP A 6 5.11 22.10 -6.26
N THR A 7 3.88 22.34 -6.26
CA THR A 7 2.89 21.52 -5.62
C THR A 7 2.87 20.12 -6.22
N LYS A 8 3.17 20.00 -7.49
CA LYS A 8 3.19 18.69 -8.11
C LYS A 8 4.27 17.80 -7.52
N LEU A 9 5.42 18.38 -7.29
CA LEU A 9 6.53 17.65 -6.72
C LEU A 9 6.19 17.22 -5.29
N THR A 10 5.59 18.13 -4.54
CA THR A 10 5.22 17.85 -3.17
C THR A 10 4.18 16.73 -3.12
N ASP A 11 3.21 16.80 -4.02
CA ASP A 11 2.18 15.77 -4.08
C ASP A 11 2.79 14.40 -4.32
N ARG A 12 3.73 14.34 -5.25
CA ARG A 12 4.37 13.08 -5.59
C ARG A 12 5.14 12.52 -4.40
N LEU A 13 5.81 13.38 -3.67
CA LEU A 13 6.56 12.94 -2.49
C LEU A 13 5.62 12.41 -1.42
N ILE A 14 4.49 13.06 -1.23
CA ILE A 14 3.52 12.61 -0.24
C ILE A 14 2.97 11.25 -0.63
N LYS A 15 2.63 11.08 -1.90
CA LYS A 15 2.10 9.80 -2.37
C LYS A 15 3.12 8.68 -2.22
N LYS A 16 4.37 8.99 -2.52
CA LYS A 16 5.43 8.00 -2.39
C LYS A 16 5.60 7.59 -0.93
N GLY A 17 5.54 8.56 -0.03
CA GLY A 17 5.64 8.27 1.39
C GLY A 17 4.47 7.41 1.86
N LYS A 18 3.27 7.72 1.40
CA LYS A 18 2.12 6.92 1.76
C LYS A 18 2.24 5.50 1.23
N ALA A 19 2.72 5.35 0.02
CA ALA A 19 2.89 4.02 -0.56
C ALA A 19 3.86 3.20 0.27
N ARG A 20 4.93 3.81 0.72
CA ARG A 20 5.90 3.10 1.55
C ARG A 20 5.29 2.67 2.88
N GLU A 21 4.51 3.55 3.49
CA GLU A 21 3.85 3.21 4.74
C GLU A 21 2.86 2.08 4.54
N ILE A 22 2.13 2.13 3.43
CA ILE A 22 1.18 1.07 3.13
C ILE A 22 1.91 -0.26 2.95
N VAL A 23 2.99 -0.26 2.20
CA VAL A 23 3.78 -1.47 2.00
C VAL A 23 4.23 -2.03 3.33
N ARG A 24 4.74 -1.17 4.18
CA ARG A 24 5.22 -1.60 5.49
C ARG A 24 4.08 -2.15 6.33
N SER A 25 2.95 -1.46 6.32
CA SER A 25 1.79 -1.93 7.09
C SER A 25 1.32 -3.28 6.61
N ILE A 26 1.28 -3.47 5.29
CA ILE A 26 0.87 -4.73 4.73
C ILE A 26 1.84 -5.83 5.12
N GLN A 27 3.13 -5.56 5.06
CA GLN A 27 4.13 -6.56 5.41
C GLN A 27 4.00 -6.96 6.87
N GLU A 28 3.76 -5.99 7.73
CA GLU A 28 3.58 -6.29 9.15
C GLU A 28 2.29 -7.09 9.38
N ALA A 29 1.24 -6.73 8.67
CA ALA A 29 -0.02 -7.45 8.81
C ALA A 29 0.12 -8.89 8.34
N ARG A 30 0.82 -9.10 7.23
CA ARG A 30 1.06 -10.44 6.74
C ARG A 30 1.88 -11.25 7.71
N LYS A 31 2.87 -10.63 8.31
CA LYS A 31 3.70 -11.29 9.30
C LYS A 31 2.87 -11.69 10.52
N ALA A 32 2.00 -10.80 10.96
CA ALA A 32 1.15 -11.07 12.09
C ALA A 32 0.16 -12.19 11.79
N ALA A 33 -0.25 -12.29 10.53
CA ALA A 33 -1.19 -13.34 10.13
C ALA A 33 -0.48 -14.62 9.72
N ASN A 34 0.84 -14.65 9.79
CA ASN A 34 1.63 -15.83 9.43
C ASN A 34 1.41 -16.23 7.98
N CYS A 35 1.32 -15.25 7.11
CA CYS A 35 1.18 -15.53 5.69
C CYS A 35 2.53 -15.90 5.09
N ARG A 36 2.50 -16.85 4.19
CA ARG A 36 3.70 -17.20 3.45
C ARG A 36 3.92 -16.25 2.30
N LEU A 37 5.16 -16.16 1.84
CA LEU A 37 5.48 -15.25 0.76
C LEU A 37 4.81 -15.65 -0.55
N ASP A 38 4.63 -16.93 -0.77
CA ASP A 38 4.02 -17.41 -2.00
C ASP A 38 2.52 -17.65 -1.86
N GLU A 39 1.95 -17.28 -0.72
CA GLU A 39 0.53 -17.50 -0.47
C GLU A 39 -0.26 -16.34 -1.06
N PRO A 40 -1.32 -16.63 -1.81
CA PRO A 40 -2.15 -15.55 -2.35
C PRO A 40 -2.92 -14.88 -1.22
N VAL A 41 -2.82 -13.57 -1.16
CA VAL A 41 -3.52 -12.79 -0.17
C VAL A 41 -4.14 -11.57 -0.82
N SER A 42 -5.23 -11.12 -0.24
CA SER A 42 -5.88 -9.90 -0.67
C SER A 42 -5.76 -8.88 0.45
N ILE A 43 -5.67 -7.64 0.07
CA ILE A 43 -5.57 -6.55 1.04
C ILE A 43 -6.73 -5.60 0.84
N THR A 44 -7.30 -5.15 1.94
CA THR A 44 -8.32 -4.13 1.92
C THR A 44 -7.71 -2.87 2.54
N LEU A 45 -7.82 -1.76 1.84
CA LEU A 45 -7.27 -0.49 2.30
C LEU A 45 -8.33 0.59 2.20
N PRO A 46 -8.30 1.55 3.12
CA PRO A 46 -9.24 2.68 3.04
C PRO A 46 -8.88 3.63 1.92
N ASP A 47 -7.59 3.73 1.63
CA ASP A 47 -7.14 4.63 0.59
C ASP A 47 -5.68 4.32 0.25
N TRP A 48 -5.33 4.53 -0.98
CA TRP A 48 -3.94 4.35 -1.41
C TRP A 48 -3.73 5.09 -2.71
N PRO A 49 -2.48 5.49 -3.02
CA PRO A 49 -2.18 6.14 -4.29
C PRO A 49 -2.23 5.11 -5.41
N GLN A 50 -3.18 5.28 -6.31
CA GLN A 50 -3.36 4.33 -7.39
C GLN A 50 -2.15 4.28 -8.30
N GLU A 51 -1.41 5.36 -8.38
CA GLU A 51 -0.19 5.38 -9.19
C GLU A 51 0.81 4.33 -8.72
N PHE A 52 0.78 4.01 -7.44
CA PHE A 52 1.72 3.08 -6.87
C PHE A 52 1.08 1.74 -6.52
N GLU A 53 -0.13 1.52 -7.01
CA GLU A 53 -0.84 0.29 -6.67
C GLU A 53 -0.06 -0.94 -7.10
N GLU A 54 0.45 -0.93 -8.31
CA GLU A 54 1.19 -2.08 -8.80
C GLU A 54 2.49 -2.27 -8.02
N ASP A 55 3.14 -1.16 -7.69
CA ASP A 55 4.35 -1.25 -6.88
C ASP A 55 4.03 -1.85 -5.51
N ILE A 56 2.94 -1.42 -4.91
CA ILE A 56 2.55 -1.94 -3.61
C ILE A 56 2.30 -3.44 -3.70
N LYS A 57 1.55 -3.85 -4.72
CA LYS A 57 1.27 -5.27 -4.88
C LYS A 57 2.53 -6.07 -5.10
N ARG A 58 3.44 -5.53 -5.89
CA ARG A 58 4.69 -6.24 -6.19
C ARG A 58 5.56 -6.38 -4.96
N GLN A 59 5.68 -5.29 -4.19
CA GLN A 59 6.53 -5.31 -3.02
C GLN A 59 5.97 -6.16 -1.90
N THR A 60 4.65 -6.23 -1.81
CA THR A 60 4.01 -6.98 -0.73
C THR A 60 3.53 -8.35 -1.18
N LEU A 61 3.69 -8.67 -2.46
CA LEU A 61 3.25 -9.95 -3.01
C LEU A 61 1.76 -10.18 -2.77
N VAL A 62 1.01 -9.12 -2.85
CA VAL A 62 -0.43 -9.15 -2.67
C VAL A 62 -1.08 -9.41 -4.01
N ASN A 63 -2.08 -10.27 -4.01
CA ASN A 63 -2.78 -10.64 -5.22
C ASN A 63 -3.74 -9.56 -5.67
N ARG A 64 -4.36 -8.90 -4.71
CA ARG A 64 -5.39 -7.92 -5.02
C ARG A 64 -5.49 -6.89 -3.91
N ILE A 65 -5.80 -5.67 -4.29
CA ILE A 65 -6.06 -4.61 -3.33
C ILE A 65 -7.48 -4.12 -3.57
N THR A 66 -8.27 -4.07 -2.52
CA THR A 66 -9.64 -3.59 -2.61
C THR A 66 -9.84 -2.47 -1.62
N LYS A 67 -10.85 -1.68 -1.88
CA LYS A 67 -11.16 -0.55 -1.02
C LYS A 67 -12.10 -0.99 0.09
N GLY A 68 -11.84 -0.55 1.29
CA GLY A 68 -12.67 -0.90 2.43
C GLY A 68 -12.57 0.15 3.51
N GLU A 69 -12.86 -0.24 4.73
CA GLU A 69 -12.85 0.70 5.84
C GLU A 69 -11.51 0.78 6.53
N ALA A 70 -10.71 -0.24 6.44
CA ALA A 70 -9.44 -0.27 7.12
C ALA A 70 -8.55 -1.33 6.49
N LEU A 71 -7.30 -1.37 6.94
CA LEU A 71 -6.36 -2.36 6.44
C LEU A 71 -6.73 -3.74 6.97
N VAL A 72 -7.01 -4.64 6.05
CA VAL A 72 -7.36 -6.01 6.41
C VAL A 72 -6.63 -6.94 5.45
N VAL A 73 -6.06 -8.00 6.00
CA VAL A 73 -5.39 -9.02 5.21
C VAL A 73 -6.30 -10.25 5.15
N THR A 74 -6.58 -10.70 3.94
CA THR A 74 -7.40 -11.89 3.72
C THR A 74 -6.56 -12.94 3.03
N LYS A 75 -6.48 -14.12 3.63
CA LYS A 75 -5.70 -15.21 3.07
C LYS A 75 -6.57 -16.11 2.21
N GLY A 76 -5.93 -16.78 1.29
CA GLY A 76 -6.61 -17.78 0.50
C GLY A 76 -7.59 -17.20 -0.49
N GLU A 77 -7.30 -16.08 -1.01
CA GLU A 77 -8.20 -15.45 -1.88
C GLU A 77 -8.34 -16.02 -3.26
#